data_d87b4329c272a04570d8ff4a44f72ff6
#
_entry.id   d87b4329c272a04570d8ff4a44f72ff6
#
_cell.length_a   1.000
_cell.length_b   1.000
_cell.length_c   1.000
_cell.angle_alpha   90.00
_cell.angle_beta   90.00
_cell.angle_gamma   90.00
#
_symmetry.space_group_name_H-M   'P 1'
#
loop_
_entity.id
_entity.type
_entity.pdbx_description
1 polymer ?
#
loop_
_entity_poly.entity_id
_entity_poly.type
_entity_poly.pdbx_seq_one_letter_code
_entity_poly.pdbx_strand_id
1 'polypeptide(L)'
;MDLVKLRKFETLGPFEIKDELIKLAKKTSRTTQSAFLNAGRGNPNWIATTPREGFFLLGQFAVTESKRVMEHPAGLGGMPQPQGIASRFEAWLAKHSDMPGASFLSAMVPFAIKTFGFEPDALVHELVDSIIGDNYPVPDRMLVHNERIVHEYLMWAMCGKPRPAGKFDLYAVEGGTAAMCYIFKSLKANRLLRPGDTIALGTPIFTPYLELPHLEDYGLNFVTIQAPQENRFQFTDSELKKLEDPKVKAFFLVNPGNPTGVAISKEVISKIANLVKTKRPGLMLLTDDVYGTFVHDFRSLLGELPQNTIGVYSYSKYVGCTGWRLGVIAVHEDNIFDKMIANLPDAELKALDKRYGTLVLEPRKIKFIDRIVADSRDVALNHTAGLALPQQVMMSLFSLAEMMDGAKLYQKACMEIVHRRAMAMIESLGIEVSPNTLYDAYYGLIDFEFFARKNIGQDAVEYLKKNVHPLDLAFRLAEDHGIVLLNGGGFEGPDWSLRVSLANLPDEAYEEIGRGVRSIARGYRDAYEASKRPEKSERAAAR
;
A
#
# COMPACT_ATOMS: atom_id res chain seq x y z
N MET A 1 -21.60 -24.86 0.39
CA MET A 1 -20.89 -25.52 -0.75
C MET A 1 -20.35 -26.88 -0.32
N ASP A 2 -20.16 -27.88 -1.26
CA ASP A 2 -19.57 -29.19 -0.92
C ASP A 2 -18.11 -29.03 -0.43
N LEU A 3 -17.77 -29.73 0.66
CA LEU A 3 -16.43 -29.78 1.26
C LEU A 3 -15.31 -30.13 0.27
N VAL A 4 -15.60 -31.09 -0.64
CA VAL A 4 -14.64 -31.52 -1.68
C VAL A 4 -14.32 -30.36 -2.65
N LYS A 5 -15.30 -29.51 -2.93
CA LYS A 5 -15.12 -28.35 -3.80
C LYS A 5 -14.36 -27.23 -3.08
N LEU A 6 -14.63 -27.00 -1.80
CA LEU A 6 -13.95 -25.99 -0.99
C LEU A 6 -12.45 -26.31 -0.82
N ARG A 7 -12.09 -27.57 -0.60
CA ARG A 7 -10.69 -28.00 -0.51
C ARG A 7 -9.86 -27.70 -1.76
N LYS A 8 -10.47 -27.62 -2.93
CA LYS A 8 -9.75 -27.24 -4.16
C LYS A 8 -9.30 -25.79 -4.16
N PHE A 9 -9.92 -24.95 -3.35
CA PHE A 9 -9.57 -23.55 -3.22
C PHE A 9 -8.52 -23.29 -2.13
N GLU A 10 -8.17 -24.28 -1.29
CA GLU A 10 -7.17 -24.13 -0.22
C GLU A 10 -5.78 -23.74 -0.75
N THR A 11 -5.45 -24.13 -1.98
CA THR A 11 -4.16 -23.82 -2.60
C THR A 11 -4.13 -22.45 -3.29
N LEU A 12 -5.27 -21.76 -3.34
CA LEU A 12 -5.39 -20.47 -4.00
C LEU A 12 -5.32 -19.33 -2.98
N GLY A 13 -4.68 -18.25 -3.37
CA GLY A 13 -4.70 -17.02 -2.60
C GLY A 13 -6.09 -16.35 -2.56
N PRO A 14 -6.35 -15.47 -1.59
CA PRO A 14 -7.67 -14.84 -1.44
C PRO A 14 -8.07 -13.96 -2.63
N PHE A 15 -7.12 -13.46 -3.41
CA PHE A 15 -7.42 -12.67 -4.61
C PHE A 15 -7.86 -13.53 -5.80
N GLU A 16 -7.37 -14.76 -5.91
CA GLU A 16 -7.77 -15.76 -6.89
C GLU A 16 -9.15 -16.34 -6.56
N ILE A 17 -9.40 -16.66 -5.29
CA ILE A 17 -10.71 -17.08 -4.78
C ILE A 17 -11.78 -16.02 -5.01
N LYS A 18 -11.42 -14.74 -4.89
CA LYS A 18 -12.32 -13.60 -5.10
C LYS A 18 -13.05 -13.66 -6.45
N ASP A 19 -12.43 -14.12 -7.50
CA ASP A 19 -13.05 -14.16 -8.83
C ASP A 19 -14.21 -15.16 -8.89
N GLU A 20 -14.11 -16.29 -8.18
CA GLU A 20 -15.26 -17.21 -8.00
C GLU A 20 -16.34 -16.57 -7.13
N LEU A 21 -15.97 -15.93 -6.03
CA LEU A 21 -16.93 -15.24 -5.17
C LEU A 21 -17.71 -14.16 -5.95
N ILE A 22 -17.04 -13.43 -6.84
CA ILE A 22 -17.69 -12.42 -7.71
C ILE A 22 -18.70 -13.06 -8.65
N LYS A 23 -18.38 -14.21 -9.25
CA LYS A 23 -19.31 -14.93 -10.14
C LYS A 23 -20.57 -15.35 -9.38
N LEU A 24 -20.40 -15.93 -8.19
CA LEU A 24 -21.50 -16.36 -7.34
C LEU A 24 -22.36 -15.17 -6.89
N ALA A 25 -21.75 -14.15 -6.33
CA ALA A 25 -22.43 -12.95 -5.85
C ALA A 25 -23.22 -12.24 -6.96
N LYS A 26 -22.67 -12.13 -8.16
CA LYS A 26 -23.39 -11.55 -9.33
C LYS A 26 -24.58 -12.41 -9.75
N LYS A 27 -24.49 -13.74 -9.67
CA LYS A 27 -25.60 -14.63 -9.94
C LYS A 27 -26.72 -14.40 -8.93
N THR A 28 -26.40 -14.39 -7.65
CA THR A 28 -27.33 -14.15 -6.55
C THR A 28 -28.02 -12.79 -6.68
N SER A 29 -27.26 -11.72 -6.87
CA SER A 29 -27.78 -10.36 -7.05
C SER A 29 -28.81 -10.27 -8.19
N ARG A 30 -28.55 -10.95 -9.32
CA ARG A 30 -29.49 -11.01 -10.45
C ARG A 30 -30.75 -11.80 -10.12
N THR A 31 -30.63 -12.88 -9.35
CA THR A 31 -31.75 -13.79 -9.04
C THR A 31 -32.66 -13.21 -7.95
N THR A 32 -32.05 -12.58 -6.93
CA THR A 32 -32.77 -12.05 -5.76
C THR A 32 -33.09 -10.55 -5.87
N GLN A 33 -32.61 -9.87 -6.93
CA GLN A 33 -32.69 -8.42 -7.09
C GLN A 33 -32.02 -7.64 -5.91
N SER A 34 -31.08 -8.29 -5.20
CA SER A 34 -30.30 -7.68 -4.13
C SER A 34 -29.08 -6.92 -4.68
N ALA A 35 -28.49 -6.05 -3.86
CA ALA A 35 -27.27 -5.34 -4.24
C ALA A 35 -26.08 -6.30 -4.39
N PHE A 36 -25.24 -6.07 -5.38
CA PHE A 36 -23.92 -6.71 -5.49
C PHE A 36 -22.89 -5.89 -4.74
N LEU A 37 -22.40 -6.39 -3.61
CA LEU A 37 -21.47 -5.69 -2.73
C LEU A 37 -20.08 -6.36 -2.74
N ASN A 38 -19.11 -5.72 -3.41
CA ASN A 38 -17.75 -6.23 -3.45
C ASN A 38 -16.80 -5.37 -2.61
N ALA A 39 -16.65 -5.70 -1.32
CA ALA A 39 -15.70 -5.09 -0.41
C ALA A 39 -14.34 -5.84 -0.36
N GLY A 40 -14.07 -6.75 -1.30
CA GLY A 40 -12.77 -7.38 -1.51
C GLY A 40 -11.77 -6.50 -2.30
N ARG A 41 -12.20 -5.37 -2.88
CA ARG A 41 -11.36 -4.45 -3.66
C ARG A 41 -10.66 -3.44 -2.76
N GLY A 42 -9.44 -3.04 -3.16
CA GLY A 42 -8.64 -2.11 -2.35
C GLY A 42 -8.65 -0.66 -2.83
N ASN A 43 -9.32 -0.32 -3.95
CA ASN A 43 -9.39 1.05 -4.42
C ASN A 43 -10.45 1.84 -3.63
N PRO A 44 -10.20 3.10 -3.24
CA PRO A 44 -11.22 3.94 -2.62
C PRO A 44 -12.27 4.39 -3.66
N ASN A 45 -13.45 4.81 -3.17
CA ASN A 45 -14.51 5.40 -4.00
C ASN A 45 -14.53 6.93 -3.96
N TRP A 46 -13.46 7.53 -3.49
CA TRP A 46 -13.22 8.98 -3.55
C TRP A 46 -11.94 9.29 -4.30
N ILE A 47 -11.81 10.55 -4.72
CA ILE A 47 -10.62 11.08 -5.39
C ILE A 47 -10.32 12.50 -4.88
N ALA A 48 -9.03 12.88 -4.84
CA ALA A 48 -8.63 14.27 -4.67
C ALA A 48 -8.85 15.03 -5.99
N THR A 49 -9.83 15.93 -6.06
CA THR A 49 -10.20 16.62 -7.31
C THR A 49 -9.28 17.80 -7.62
N THR A 50 -9.03 18.67 -6.64
CA THR A 50 -8.24 19.90 -6.83
C THR A 50 -6.89 19.71 -7.54
N PRO A 51 -6.00 18.80 -7.09
CA PRO A 51 -4.74 18.57 -7.81
C PRO A 51 -4.94 17.95 -9.20
N ARG A 52 -6.05 17.21 -9.45
CA ARG A 52 -6.36 16.70 -10.78
C ARG A 52 -6.82 17.79 -11.74
N GLU A 53 -7.65 18.70 -11.27
CA GLU A 53 -8.04 19.87 -12.05
C GLU A 53 -6.81 20.70 -12.41
N GLY A 54 -5.90 20.93 -11.45
CA GLY A 54 -4.62 21.57 -11.70
C GLY A 54 -3.77 20.84 -12.74
N PHE A 55 -3.71 19.51 -12.67
CA PHE A 55 -2.96 18.71 -13.64
C PHE A 55 -3.48 18.87 -15.07
N PHE A 56 -4.79 18.78 -15.26
CA PHE A 56 -5.37 18.92 -16.60
C PHE A 56 -5.23 20.35 -17.13
N LEU A 57 -5.35 21.35 -16.27
CA LEU A 57 -5.17 22.75 -16.67
C LEU A 57 -3.71 23.04 -17.01
N LEU A 58 -2.75 22.53 -16.22
CA LEU A 58 -1.32 22.63 -16.53
C LEU A 58 -0.99 21.99 -17.87
N GLY A 59 -1.59 20.86 -18.20
CA GLY A 59 -1.43 20.22 -19.50
C GLY A 59 -1.92 21.08 -20.67
N GLN A 60 -2.99 21.84 -20.50
CA GLN A 60 -3.46 22.80 -21.51
C GLN A 60 -2.46 23.94 -21.73
N PHE A 61 -1.88 24.48 -20.65
CA PHE A 61 -0.81 25.47 -20.76
C PHE A 61 0.42 24.88 -21.46
N ALA A 62 0.82 23.66 -21.11
CA ALA A 62 1.96 22.99 -21.71
C ALA A 62 1.82 22.84 -23.24
N VAL A 63 0.65 22.44 -23.73
CA VAL A 63 0.35 22.41 -25.17
C VAL A 63 0.37 23.82 -25.78
N THR A 64 -0.10 24.84 -25.06
CA THR A 64 -0.03 26.23 -25.51
C THR A 64 1.41 26.68 -25.69
N GLU A 65 2.31 26.35 -24.75
CA GLU A 65 3.74 26.65 -24.84
C GLU A 65 4.41 25.89 -26.02
N SER A 66 4.04 24.63 -26.26
CA SER A 66 4.55 23.88 -27.40
C SER A 66 4.16 24.53 -28.71
N LYS A 67 2.90 24.97 -28.86
CA LYS A 67 2.44 25.72 -30.06
C LYS A 67 3.14 27.07 -30.22
N ARG A 68 3.44 27.74 -29.12
CA ARG A 68 4.20 29.01 -29.14
C ARG A 68 5.58 28.85 -29.78
N VAL A 69 6.23 27.70 -29.56
CA VAL A 69 7.57 27.41 -30.09
C VAL A 69 7.50 26.97 -31.55
N MET A 70 6.51 26.15 -31.93
CA MET A 70 6.34 25.64 -33.29
C MET A 70 4.86 25.25 -33.49
N GLU A 71 4.24 25.76 -34.55
CA GLU A 71 2.83 25.48 -34.87
C GLU A 71 2.60 24.98 -36.33
N HIS A 72 3.63 24.82 -37.13
CA HIS A 72 3.50 24.39 -38.51
C HIS A 72 4.23 23.08 -38.82
N PRO A 73 3.57 22.13 -39.49
CA PRO A 73 2.15 22.14 -39.87
C PRO A 73 1.20 22.08 -38.69
N ALA A 74 -0.08 22.38 -38.88
CA ALA A 74 -1.07 22.37 -37.82
C ALA A 74 -1.09 21.04 -37.06
N GLY A 75 -1.09 21.10 -35.71
CA GLY A 75 -1.01 19.94 -34.83
C GLY A 75 0.41 19.51 -34.46
N LEU A 76 1.46 20.14 -35.03
CA LEU A 76 2.83 19.99 -34.60
C LEU A 76 3.16 21.08 -33.54
N GLY A 77 3.75 20.68 -32.40
CA GLY A 77 4.27 21.60 -31.37
C GLY A 77 5.77 21.43 -31.20
N GLY A 78 6.44 22.49 -30.77
CA GLY A 78 7.85 22.42 -30.36
C GLY A 78 8.01 22.15 -28.87
N MET A 79 9.23 21.93 -28.43
CA MET A 79 9.54 21.73 -27.00
C MET A 79 9.46 23.06 -26.24
N PRO A 80 8.82 23.09 -25.06
CA PRO A 80 8.76 24.29 -24.22
C PRO A 80 10.13 24.85 -23.91
N GLN A 81 10.24 26.17 -23.90
CA GLN A 81 11.50 26.88 -23.60
C GLN A 81 11.48 27.43 -22.18
N PRO A 82 12.54 27.21 -21.37
CA PRO A 82 12.55 27.61 -19.98
C PRO A 82 12.49 29.12 -19.74
N GLN A 83 13.15 29.92 -20.57
CA GLN A 83 13.28 31.36 -20.33
C GLN A 83 11.93 32.07 -20.29
N GLY A 84 11.58 32.67 -19.12
CA GLY A 84 10.37 33.45 -18.91
C GLY A 84 9.08 32.61 -18.86
N ILE A 85 9.16 31.28 -18.76
CA ILE A 85 7.99 30.39 -18.76
C ILE A 85 7.12 30.60 -17.52
N ALA A 86 7.69 30.92 -16.36
CA ALA A 86 6.93 31.18 -15.15
C ALA A 86 6.04 32.43 -15.31
N SER A 87 6.58 33.52 -15.87
CA SER A 87 5.79 34.73 -16.14
C SER A 87 4.71 34.50 -17.19
N ARG A 88 5.00 33.69 -18.22
CA ARG A 88 3.98 33.32 -19.22
C ARG A 88 2.89 32.46 -18.62
N PHE A 89 3.24 31.55 -17.71
CA PHE A 89 2.27 30.71 -16.99
C PHE A 89 1.35 31.55 -16.11
N GLU A 90 1.92 32.47 -15.33
CA GLU A 90 1.14 33.40 -14.51
C GLU A 90 0.17 34.24 -15.35
N ALA A 91 0.66 34.84 -16.44
CA ALA A 91 -0.18 35.61 -17.36
C ALA A 91 -1.26 34.78 -18.04
N TRP A 92 -0.98 33.51 -18.34
CA TRP A 92 -1.96 32.59 -18.92
C TRP A 92 -3.01 32.19 -17.89
N LEU A 93 -2.63 31.88 -16.65
CA LEU A 93 -3.56 31.59 -15.55
C LEU A 93 -4.47 32.75 -15.24
N ALA A 94 -3.96 33.99 -15.27
CA ALA A 94 -4.78 35.20 -15.07
C ALA A 94 -5.91 35.31 -16.11
N LYS A 95 -5.68 34.89 -17.36
CA LYS A 95 -6.69 34.86 -18.42
C LYS A 95 -7.65 33.68 -18.34
N HIS A 96 -7.32 32.65 -17.56
CA HIS A 96 -8.11 31.43 -17.36
C HIS A 96 -8.49 31.24 -15.89
N SER A 97 -8.65 32.35 -15.16
CA SER A 97 -8.87 32.33 -13.70
C SER A 97 -10.20 31.69 -13.29
N ASP A 98 -11.14 31.58 -14.20
CA ASP A 98 -12.44 30.90 -14.05
C ASP A 98 -12.37 29.39 -14.26
N MET A 99 -11.25 28.87 -14.78
CA MET A 99 -11.10 27.44 -15.04
C MET A 99 -10.86 26.64 -13.74
N PRO A 100 -11.44 25.41 -13.61
CA PRO A 100 -11.11 24.52 -12.52
C PRO A 100 -9.60 24.29 -12.41
N GLY A 101 -9.05 24.37 -11.19
CA GLY A 101 -7.63 24.21 -10.92
C GLY A 101 -6.79 25.50 -11.05
N ALA A 102 -7.33 26.60 -11.60
CA ALA A 102 -6.57 27.84 -11.80
C ALA A 102 -6.12 28.45 -10.45
N SER A 103 -7.02 28.56 -9.48
CA SER A 103 -6.69 29.08 -8.15
C SER A 103 -5.65 28.24 -7.44
N PHE A 104 -5.72 26.90 -7.55
CA PHE A 104 -4.72 25.99 -7.00
C PHE A 104 -3.34 26.22 -7.62
N LEU A 105 -3.24 26.25 -8.96
CA LEU A 105 -1.97 26.44 -9.66
C LEU A 105 -1.35 27.82 -9.37
N SER A 106 -2.19 28.88 -9.32
CA SER A 106 -1.74 30.23 -8.99
C SER A 106 -1.18 30.35 -7.57
N ALA A 107 -1.69 29.56 -6.62
CA ALA A 107 -1.19 29.53 -5.26
C ALA A 107 0.00 28.55 -5.09
N MET A 108 0.00 27.45 -5.83
CA MET A 108 0.96 26.35 -5.73
C MET A 108 2.38 26.77 -6.14
N VAL A 109 2.55 27.48 -7.24
CA VAL A 109 3.88 27.90 -7.73
C VAL A 109 4.57 28.84 -6.73
N PRO A 110 3.96 29.95 -6.27
CA PRO A 110 4.55 30.81 -5.23
C PRO A 110 4.83 30.06 -3.92
N PHE A 111 3.94 29.13 -3.52
CA PHE A 111 4.14 28.30 -2.33
C PHE A 111 5.40 27.43 -2.47
N ALA A 112 5.57 26.75 -3.61
CA ALA A 112 6.73 25.89 -3.86
C ALA A 112 8.04 26.70 -3.90
N ILE A 113 8.04 27.85 -4.58
CA ILE A 113 9.18 28.76 -4.64
C ILE A 113 9.58 29.20 -3.22
N LYS A 114 8.61 29.68 -2.43
CA LYS A 114 8.86 30.15 -1.06
C LYS A 114 9.35 29.03 -0.15
N THR A 115 8.78 27.82 -0.27
CA THR A 115 9.07 26.70 0.63
C THR A 115 10.42 26.06 0.33
N PHE A 116 10.76 25.91 -0.94
CA PHE A 116 11.93 25.14 -1.39
C PHE A 116 13.07 26.01 -1.92
N GLY A 117 12.83 27.31 -2.16
CA GLY A 117 13.82 28.20 -2.78
C GLY A 117 14.07 27.85 -4.25
N PHE A 118 13.06 27.34 -4.96
CA PHE A 118 13.19 26.99 -6.36
C PHE A 118 13.32 28.25 -7.23
N GLU A 119 14.07 28.12 -8.33
CA GLU A 119 14.06 29.11 -9.38
C GLU A 119 12.75 28.97 -10.17
N PRO A 120 12.00 30.08 -10.39
CA PRO A 120 10.64 30.02 -10.95
C PRO A 120 10.56 29.35 -12.34
N ASP A 121 11.43 29.78 -13.26
CA ASP A 121 11.42 29.23 -14.62
C ASP A 121 11.81 27.76 -14.65
N ALA A 122 12.78 27.35 -13.82
CA ALA A 122 13.21 25.95 -13.72
C ALA A 122 12.08 25.04 -13.18
N LEU A 123 11.36 25.48 -12.13
CA LEU A 123 10.24 24.73 -11.59
C LEU A 123 9.11 24.58 -12.63
N VAL A 124 8.67 25.72 -13.20
CA VAL A 124 7.55 25.70 -14.14
C VAL A 124 7.92 24.95 -15.41
N HIS A 125 9.16 25.08 -15.89
CA HIS A 125 9.65 24.32 -17.04
C HIS A 125 9.64 22.81 -16.76
N GLU A 126 10.17 22.35 -15.62
CA GLU A 126 10.14 20.92 -15.27
C GLU A 126 8.70 20.37 -15.26
N LEU A 127 7.75 21.12 -14.72
CA LEU A 127 6.35 20.69 -14.68
C LEU A 127 5.72 20.65 -16.09
N VAL A 128 5.99 21.66 -16.91
CA VAL A 128 5.40 21.82 -18.25
C VAL A 128 5.99 20.82 -19.26
N ASP A 129 7.30 20.68 -19.26
CA ASP A 129 8.02 19.73 -20.13
C ASP A 129 7.65 18.28 -19.77
N SER A 130 7.65 17.99 -18.46
CA SER A 130 7.34 16.64 -17.99
C SER A 130 5.88 16.22 -18.18
N ILE A 131 4.90 17.13 -18.10
CA ILE A 131 3.49 16.78 -18.30
C ILE A 131 3.20 16.44 -19.76
N ILE A 132 3.96 16.99 -20.71
CA ILE A 132 3.91 16.61 -22.13
C ILE A 132 4.45 15.20 -22.32
N GLY A 133 5.50 14.83 -21.58
CA GLY A 133 6.08 13.50 -21.61
C GLY A 133 6.87 13.20 -22.89
N ASP A 134 7.55 14.18 -23.43
CA ASP A 134 8.33 14.09 -24.66
C ASP A 134 9.77 13.62 -24.46
N ASN A 135 10.22 13.55 -23.17
CA ASN A 135 11.57 13.13 -22.79
C ASN A 135 11.56 11.82 -21.99
N TYR A 136 12.72 11.15 -21.94
CA TYR A 136 12.97 10.16 -20.90
C TYR A 136 13.19 10.84 -19.54
N PRO A 137 12.87 10.19 -18.40
CA PRO A 137 13.16 10.74 -17.07
C PRO A 137 14.64 11.07 -16.90
N VAL A 138 14.95 12.32 -16.53
CA VAL A 138 16.32 12.75 -16.21
C VAL A 138 16.26 13.65 -14.96
N PRO A 139 16.84 13.26 -13.83
CA PRO A 139 17.55 11.97 -13.58
C PRO A 139 16.63 10.73 -13.66
N ASP A 140 17.20 9.58 -14.00
CA ASP A 140 16.47 8.30 -14.12
C ASP A 140 15.68 7.93 -12.86
N ARG A 141 16.12 8.39 -11.69
CA ARG A 141 15.52 8.13 -10.40
C ARG A 141 14.23 8.91 -10.18
N MET A 142 14.31 10.22 -10.36
CA MET A 142 13.20 11.15 -10.14
C MET A 142 13.56 12.55 -10.62
N LEU A 143 12.58 13.31 -11.12
CA LEU A 143 12.74 14.72 -11.46
C LEU A 143 13.23 15.54 -10.28
N VAL A 144 14.09 16.54 -10.52
CA VAL A 144 14.83 17.26 -9.48
C VAL A 144 13.91 17.99 -8.49
N HIS A 145 12.96 18.76 -8.99
CA HIS A 145 12.01 19.49 -8.12
C HIS A 145 10.99 18.53 -7.51
N ASN A 146 10.53 17.55 -8.28
CA ASN A 146 9.61 16.53 -7.79
C ASN A 146 10.21 15.74 -6.61
N GLU A 147 11.48 15.33 -6.67
CA GLU A 147 12.14 14.61 -5.57
C GLU A 147 12.12 15.45 -4.28
N ARG A 148 12.41 16.73 -4.34
CA ARG A 148 12.39 17.61 -3.16
C ARG A 148 10.99 17.83 -2.60
N ILE A 149 9.98 17.99 -3.47
CA ILE A 149 8.58 18.15 -3.08
C ILE A 149 8.08 16.87 -2.41
N VAL A 150 8.31 15.73 -3.03
CA VAL A 150 7.86 14.43 -2.51
C VAL A 150 8.62 14.05 -1.24
N HIS A 151 9.92 14.38 -1.13
CA HIS A 151 10.67 14.19 0.10
C HIS A 151 9.98 14.87 1.29
N GLU A 152 9.63 16.15 1.15
CA GLU A 152 8.96 16.90 2.22
C GLU A 152 7.59 16.33 2.57
N TYR A 153 6.84 15.89 1.55
CA TYR A 153 5.58 15.19 1.74
C TYR A 153 5.76 13.88 2.54
N LEU A 154 6.78 13.08 2.22
CA LEU A 154 7.06 11.82 2.93
C LEU A 154 7.49 12.05 4.38
N MET A 155 8.19 13.15 4.67
CA MET A 155 8.51 13.52 6.05
C MET A 155 7.25 13.71 6.90
N TRP A 156 6.18 14.22 6.30
CA TRP A 156 4.88 14.30 6.94
C TRP A 156 4.16 12.94 6.95
N ALA A 157 4.06 12.27 5.80
CA ALA A 157 3.23 11.07 5.61
C ALA A 157 3.77 9.83 6.34
N MET A 158 5.09 9.72 6.50
CA MET A 158 5.74 8.51 7.02
C MET A 158 6.55 8.75 8.29
N CYS A 159 7.27 9.86 8.39
CA CYS A 159 8.25 10.02 9.46
C CYS A 159 7.67 10.63 10.75
N GLY A 160 6.64 11.46 10.66
CA GLY A 160 6.07 12.14 11.81
C GLY A 160 7.06 13.11 12.50
N LYS A 161 6.92 13.29 13.81
CA LYS A 161 7.81 14.10 14.64
C LYS A 161 8.42 13.29 15.79
N PRO A 162 9.70 13.52 16.17
CA PRO A 162 10.69 14.38 15.49
C PRO A 162 11.06 13.81 14.11
N ARG A 163 11.41 14.70 13.17
CA ARG A 163 11.92 14.25 11.86
C ARG A 163 13.30 13.62 12.03
N PRO A 164 13.62 12.56 11.27
CA PRO A 164 14.98 12.02 11.25
C PRO A 164 15.97 13.06 10.71
N ALA A 165 17.21 13.01 11.18
CA ALA A 165 18.29 13.81 10.61
C ALA A 165 18.70 13.26 9.24
N GLY A 166 19.30 14.10 8.40
CA GLY A 166 19.74 13.73 7.06
C GLY A 166 18.61 13.76 6.02
N LYS A 167 18.89 13.24 4.84
CA LYS A 167 17.99 13.23 3.70
C LYS A 167 17.69 11.81 3.25
N PHE A 168 16.58 11.64 2.56
CA PHE A 168 16.28 10.42 1.83
C PHE A 168 16.45 10.66 0.33
N ASP A 169 17.15 9.76 -0.31
CA ASP A 169 17.15 9.63 -1.76
C ASP A 169 15.88 8.88 -2.17
N LEU A 170 15.17 9.38 -3.18
CA LEU A 170 13.88 8.84 -3.60
C LEU A 170 13.96 8.25 -4.99
N TYR A 171 13.15 7.22 -5.23
CA TYR A 171 12.96 6.63 -6.56
C TYR A 171 11.45 6.50 -6.84
N ALA A 172 10.98 7.21 -7.87
CA ALA A 172 9.60 7.14 -8.31
C ALA A 172 9.35 5.87 -9.13
N VAL A 173 8.33 5.09 -8.74
CA VAL A 173 8.05 3.77 -9.30
C VAL A 173 6.54 3.55 -9.53
N GLU A 174 6.21 2.49 -10.27
CA GLU A 174 4.84 2.16 -10.69
C GLU A 174 3.99 1.54 -9.56
N GLY A 175 3.94 2.23 -8.40
CA GLY A 175 3.19 1.84 -7.20
C GLY A 175 3.97 0.93 -6.24
N GLY A 176 3.40 0.69 -5.06
CA GLY A 176 4.07 -0.08 -3.99
C GLY A 176 4.48 -1.49 -4.39
N THR A 177 3.69 -2.19 -5.20
CA THR A 177 4.02 -3.54 -5.64
C THR A 177 5.26 -3.57 -6.53
N ALA A 178 5.39 -2.63 -7.49
CA ALA A 178 6.60 -2.52 -8.30
C ALA A 178 7.82 -2.15 -7.44
N ALA A 179 7.62 -1.26 -6.44
CA ALA A 179 8.67 -0.93 -5.47
C ALA A 179 9.26 -2.18 -4.80
N MET A 180 8.40 -3.07 -4.30
CA MET A 180 8.85 -4.30 -3.64
C MET A 180 9.59 -5.23 -4.62
N CYS A 181 9.08 -5.39 -5.83
CA CYS A 181 9.79 -6.19 -6.85
C CYS A 181 11.21 -5.65 -7.10
N TYR A 182 11.36 -4.33 -7.25
CA TYR A 182 12.65 -3.70 -7.51
C TYR A 182 13.60 -3.80 -6.30
N ILE A 183 13.09 -3.61 -5.08
CA ILE A 183 13.86 -3.76 -3.85
C ILE A 183 14.41 -5.17 -3.73
N PHE A 184 13.57 -6.21 -3.81
CA PHE A 184 14.01 -7.60 -3.66
C PHE A 184 14.99 -7.99 -4.77
N LYS A 185 14.73 -7.57 -6.03
CA LYS A 185 15.65 -7.77 -7.15
C LYS A 185 17.03 -7.19 -6.87
N SER A 186 17.09 -5.95 -6.36
CA SER A 186 18.34 -5.27 -6.07
C SER A 186 19.04 -5.82 -4.84
N LEU A 187 18.32 -6.18 -3.78
CA LEU A 187 18.91 -6.86 -2.61
C LEU A 187 19.62 -8.15 -3.02
N LYS A 188 19.01 -8.96 -3.90
CA LYS A 188 19.63 -10.17 -4.46
C LYS A 188 20.82 -9.83 -5.35
N ALA A 189 20.63 -8.90 -6.31
CA ALA A 189 21.69 -8.53 -7.26
C ALA A 189 22.96 -8.02 -6.56
N ASN A 190 22.79 -7.27 -5.47
CA ASN A 190 23.87 -6.70 -4.67
C ASN A 190 24.32 -7.58 -3.50
N ARG A 191 23.95 -8.86 -3.46
CA ARG A 191 24.40 -9.86 -2.47
C ARG A 191 23.98 -9.56 -1.03
N LEU A 192 23.00 -8.70 -0.82
CA LEU A 192 22.44 -8.39 0.50
C LEU A 192 21.44 -9.46 0.96
N LEU A 193 20.76 -10.12 0.02
CA LEU A 193 20.00 -11.36 0.23
C LEU A 193 20.50 -12.44 -0.73
N ARG A 194 20.57 -13.67 -0.23
CA ARG A 194 21.07 -14.85 -0.97
C ARG A 194 20.09 -16.00 -0.83
N PRO A 195 20.04 -16.93 -1.79
CA PRO A 195 19.29 -18.18 -1.60
C PRO A 195 19.68 -18.88 -0.29
N GLY A 196 18.65 -19.27 0.49
CA GLY A 196 18.83 -19.87 1.82
C GLY A 196 18.86 -18.86 2.98
N ASP A 197 18.98 -17.56 2.72
CA ASP A 197 18.79 -16.55 3.78
C ASP A 197 17.36 -16.54 4.29
N THR A 198 17.19 -16.13 5.55
CA THR A 198 15.86 -16.02 6.19
C THR A 198 15.43 -14.55 6.25
N ILE A 199 14.20 -14.27 5.86
CA ILE A 199 13.54 -13.00 6.12
C ILE A 199 12.40 -13.19 7.14
N ALA A 200 12.16 -12.18 7.95
CA ALA A 200 11.02 -12.12 8.86
C ALA A 200 9.88 -11.34 8.21
N LEU A 201 8.64 -11.85 8.32
CA LEU A 201 7.43 -11.20 7.84
C LEU A 201 6.53 -10.85 9.01
N GLY A 202 6.18 -9.57 9.17
CA GLY A 202 5.20 -9.12 10.17
C GLY A 202 3.80 -9.50 9.72
N THR A 203 3.18 -10.48 10.37
CA THR A 203 1.87 -11.03 9.98
C THR A 203 0.78 -10.70 11.00
N PRO A 204 -0.50 -10.62 10.59
CA PRO A 204 -1.04 -10.79 9.22
C PRO A 204 -0.54 -9.74 8.22
N ILE A 205 -0.34 -10.14 6.96
CA ILE A 205 0.26 -9.28 5.94
C ILE A 205 -0.45 -9.45 4.58
N PHE A 206 -0.30 -8.47 3.70
CA PHE A 206 -0.79 -8.49 2.33
C PHE A 206 -0.27 -9.70 1.55
N THR A 207 -1.17 -10.57 1.10
CA THR A 207 -0.86 -11.90 0.54
C THR A 207 0.24 -11.92 -0.53
N PRO A 208 0.29 -11.00 -1.51
CA PRO A 208 1.39 -11.01 -2.48
C PRO A 208 2.79 -10.93 -1.86
N TYR A 209 2.90 -10.41 -0.64
CA TYR A 209 4.18 -10.33 0.08
C TYR A 209 4.56 -11.64 0.77
N LEU A 210 3.60 -12.54 1.01
CA LEU A 210 3.86 -13.92 1.45
C LEU A 210 4.49 -14.74 0.33
N GLU A 211 4.13 -14.46 -0.92
CA GLU A 211 4.60 -15.22 -2.08
C GLU A 211 6.06 -14.90 -2.46
N LEU A 212 6.53 -13.68 -2.19
CA LEU A 212 7.88 -13.24 -2.59
C LEU A 212 9.01 -14.19 -2.15
N PRO A 213 9.07 -14.67 -0.89
CA PRO A 213 10.13 -15.59 -0.46
C PRO A 213 10.09 -16.95 -1.16
N HIS A 214 8.91 -17.36 -1.62
CA HIS A 214 8.69 -18.67 -2.26
C HIS A 214 9.05 -18.69 -3.74
N LEU A 215 9.24 -17.53 -4.37
CA LEU A 215 9.66 -17.49 -5.76
C LEU A 215 11.04 -18.17 -5.92
N GLU A 216 11.16 -19.11 -6.84
CA GLU A 216 12.41 -19.85 -7.11
C GLU A 216 13.61 -18.92 -7.33
N ASP A 217 13.36 -17.78 -7.96
CA ASP A 217 14.39 -16.76 -8.21
C ASP A 217 15.06 -16.23 -6.94
N TYR A 218 14.36 -16.22 -5.80
CA TYR A 218 14.90 -15.72 -4.53
C TYR A 218 15.39 -16.86 -3.63
N GLY A 219 14.68 -17.96 -3.55
CA GLY A 219 15.05 -19.13 -2.74
C GLY A 219 15.26 -18.79 -1.26
N LEU A 220 14.42 -17.89 -0.71
CA LEU A 220 14.52 -17.43 0.66
C LEU A 220 13.70 -18.31 1.60
N ASN A 221 14.17 -18.44 2.83
CA ASN A 221 13.37 -18.93 3.94
C ASN A 221 12.65 -17.75 4.59
N PHE A 222 11.54 -18.02 5.31
CA PHE A 222 10.86 -17.00 6.09
C PHE A 222 10.49 -17.46 7.49
N VAL A 223 10.35 -16.50 8.39
CA VAL A 223 9.80 -16.67 9.74
C VAL A 223 8.74 -15.60 9.97
N THR A 224 7.60 -16.00 10.50
CA THR A 224 6.52 -15.06 10.83
C THR A 224 6.76 -14.41 12.18
N ILE A 225 6.54 -13.11 12.24
CA ILE A 225 6.46 -12.31 13.46
C ILE A 225 4.99 -11.95 13.62
N GLN A 226 4.30 -12.67 14.47
CA GLN A 226 2.85 -12.56 14.61
C GLN A 226 2.43 -11.33 15.41
N ALA A 227 1.47 -10.59 14.88
CA ALA A 227 0.74 -9.57 15.62
C ALA A 227 -0.65 -10.11 15.97
N PRO A 228 -0.82 -10.78 17.12
CA PRO A 228 -2.05 -11.48 17.44
C PRO A 228 -3.17 -10.49 17.79
N GLN A 229 -4.40 -10.90 17.52
CA GLN A 229 -5.59 -10.08 17.78
C GLN A 229 -5.78 -9.80 19.26
N GLU A 230 -5.48 -10.77 20.12
CA GLU A 230 -5.55 -10.65 21.58
C GLU A 230 -4.64 -9.52 22.09
N ASN A 231 -3.54 -9.25 21.39
CA ASN A 231 -2.65 -8.11 21.65
C ASN A 231 -2.97 -6.90 20.76
N ARG A 232 -4.21 -6.77 20.26
CA ARG A 232 -4.68 -5.66 19.42
C ARG A 232 -3.82 -5.47 18.17
N PHE A 233 -3.36 -6.56 17.57
CA PHE A 233 -2.46 -6.60 16.41
C PHE A 233 -1.12 -5.87 16.64
N GLN A 234 -0.60 -5.91 17.87
CA GLN A 234 0.76 -5.46 18.20
C GLN A 234 1.68 -6.66 18.37
N PHE A 235 2.94 -6.54 17.93
CA PHE A 235 3.95 -7.58 18.13
C PHE A 235 4.28 -7.72 19.62
N THR A 236 4.31 -8.96 20.11
CA THR A 236 4.71 -9.27 21.47
C THR A 236 6.24 -9.35 21.58
N ASP A 237 6.76 -9.27 22.81
CA ASP A 237 8.21 -9.40 23.06
C ASP A 237 8.74 -10.78 22.64
N SER A 238 7.94 -11.85 22.80
CA SER A 238 8.30 -13.20 22.35
C SER A 238 8.42 -13.28 20.83
N GLU A 239 7.54 -12.60 20.11
CA GLU A 239 7.60 -12.55 18.64
C GLU A 239 8.79 -11.71 18.17
N LEU A 240 8.98 -10.51 18.73
CA LEU A 240 10.13 -9.66 18.38
C LEU A 240 11.48 -10.31 18.68
N LYS A 241 11.56 -11.20 19.68
CA LYS A 241 12.78 -11.94 20.00
C LYS A 241 13.26 -12.82 18.84
N LYS A 242 12.37 -13.28 17.95
CA LYS A 242 12.76 -14.03 16.76
C LYS A 242 13.70 -13.24 15.83
N LEU A 243 13.61 -11.90 15.85
CA LEU A 243 14.49 -11.02 15.09
C LEU A 243 15.94 -10.99 15.63
N GLU A 244 16.20 -11.55 16.81
CA GLU A 244 17.54 -11.66 17.38
C GLU A 244 18.36 -12.76 16.69
N ASP A 245 17.73 -13.72 16.00
CA ASP A 245 18.42 -14.76 15.25
C ASP A 245 19.29 -14.14 14.13
N PRO A 246 20.61 -14.37 14.11
CA PRO A 246 21.50 -13.83 13.07
C PRO A 246 21.21 -14.35 11.65
N LYS A 247 20.46 -15.44 11.52
CA LYS A 247 19.99 -15.94 10.22
C LYS A 247 18.96 -15.03 9.57
N VAL A 248 18.17 -14.30 10.36
CA VAL A 248 17.20 -13.32 9.87
C VAL A 248 17.93 -12.12 9.33
N LYS A 249 17.92 -11.89 8.02
CA LYS A 249 18.63 -10.81 7.34
C LYS A 249 17.78 -9.55 7.18
N ALA A 250 16.47 -9.72 7.02
CA ALA A 250 15.54 -8.61 6.85
C ALA A 250 14.25 -8.84 7.63
N PHE A 251 13.62 -7.76 8.05
CA PHE A 251 12.26 -7.75 8.59
C PHE A 251 11.38 -6.87 7.71
N PHE A 252 10.33 -7.46 7.17
CA PHE A 252 9.38 -6.81 6.27
C PHE A 252 7.99 -6.75 6.90
N LEU A 253 7.36 -5.58 6.86
CA LEU A 253 6.01 -5.35 7.37
C LEU A 253 5.23 -4.33 6.53
N VAL A 254 3.92 -4.37 6.63
CA VAL A 254 2.99 -3.34 6.14
C VAL A 254 2.47 -2.56 7.35
N ASN A 255 2.59 -1.25 7.36
CA ASN A 255 2.24 -0.42 8.52
C ASN A 255 1.54 0.89 8.11
N PRO A 256 0.26 1.09 8.48
CA PRO A 256 -0.68 0.15 9.13
C PRO A 256 -0.90 -1.15 8.36
N GLY A 257 -1.27 -2.20 9.08
CA GLY A 257 -1.38 -3.55 8.55
C GLY A 257 -2.52 -3.72 7.53
N ASN A 258 -2.31 -4.56 6.53
CA ASN A 258 -3.35 -5.09 5.65
C ASN A 258 -3.33 -6.61 5.79
N PRO A 259 -4.35 -7.21 6.41
CA PRO A 259 -5.76 -6.82 6.50
C PRO A 259 -6.21 -6.12 7.80
N THR A 260 -5.36 -5.94 8.79
CA THR A 260 -5.76 -5.56 10.16
C THR A 260 -6.22 -4.11 10.30
N GLY A 261 -5.72 -3.20 9.46
CA GLY A 261 -5.96 -1.76 9.55
C GLY A 261 -5.30 -1.11 10.78
N VAL A 262 -4.38 -1.78 11.47
CA VAL A 262 -3.78 -1.27 12.70
C VAL A 262 -2.31 -0.94 12.51
N ALA A 263 -1.92 0.28 12.92
CA ALA A 263 -0.52 0.69 12.96
C ALA A 263 0.19 0.09 14.17
N ILE A 264 1.48 -0.18 14.05
CA ILE A 264 2.31 -0.54 15.19
C ILE A 264 2.47 0.67 16.14
N SER A 265 2.41 0.40 17.44
CA SER A 265 2.49 1.44 18.48
C SER A 265 3.89 2.02 18.61
N LYS A 266 3.99 3.23 19.16
CA LYS A 266 5.28 3.85 19.50
C LYS A 266 6.13 2.97 20.42
N GLU A 267 5.48 2.21 21.31
CA GLU A 267 6.15 1.25 22.18
C GLU A 267 6.81 0.13 21.37
N VAL A 268 6.06 -0.49 20.44
CA VAL A 268 6.58 -1.55 19.58
C VAL A 268 7.69 -1.02 18.67
N ILE A 269 7.52 0.17 18.10
CA ILE A 269 8.58 0.84 17.31
C ILE A 269 9.85 1.00 18.16
N SER A 270 9.73 1.46 19.41
CA SER A 270 10.86 1.64 20.32
C SER A 270 11.54 0.32 20.67
N LYS A 271 10.79 -0.77 20.85
CA LYS A 271 11.33 -2.12 21.08
C LYS A 271 12.15 -2.61 19.89
N ILE A 272 11.61 -2.44 18.67
CA ILE A 272 12.31 -2.78 17.43
C ILE A 272 13.59 -1.93 17.31
N ALA A 273 13.48 -0.62 17.58
CA ALA A 273 14.63 0.28 17.51
C ALA A 273 15.75 -0.10 18.51
N ASN A 274 15.36 -0.43 19.74
CA ASN A 274 16.34 -0.90 20.74
C ASN A 274 17.00 -2.22 20.31
N LEU A 275 16.21 -3.19 19.81
CA LEU A 275 16.73 -4.46 19.30
C LEU A 275 17.77 -4.22 18.18
N VAL A 276 17.42 -3.39 17.19
CA VAL A 276 18.32 -3.09 16.08
C VAL A 276 19.59 -2.41 16.57
N LYS A 277 19.47 -1.34 17.36
CA LYS A 277 20.63 -0.56 17.87
C LYS A 277 21.57 -1.37 18.76
N THR A 278 21.05 -2.29 19.56
CA THR A 278 21.85 -2.99 20.59
C THR A 278 22.30 -4.41 20.19
N LYS A 279 21.49 -5.12 19.41
CA LYS A 279 21.71 -6.54 19.11
C LYS A 279 21.91 -6.83 17.61
N ARG A 280 21.22 -6.09 16.75
CA ARG A 280 21.16 -6.40 15.32
C ARG A 280 21.37 -5.16 14.44
N PRO A 281 22.51 -4.46 14.54
CA PRO A 281 22.76 -3.22 13.81
C PRO A 281 22.74 -3.39 12.28
N GLY A 282 22.95 -4.61 11.79
CA GLY A 282 22.87 -4.95 10.37
C GLY A 282 21.51 -5.50 9.91
N LEU A 283 20.46 -5.49 10.74
CA LEU A 283 19.13 -5.94 10.33
C LEU A 283 18.54 -4.95 9.34
N MET A 284 18.22 -5.42 8.14
CA MET A 284 17.52 -4.64 7.11
C MET A 284 16.02 -4.57 7.44
N LEU A 285 15.43 -3.39 7.34
CA LEU A 285 14.00 -3.18 7.56
C LEU A 285 13.35 -2.73 6.25
N LEU A 286 12.23 -3.33 5.90
CA LEU A 286 11.41 -2.97 4.75
C LEU A 286 10.00 -2.65 5.24
N THR A 287 9.49 -1.47 4.92
CA THR A 287 8.15 -1.06 5.33
C THR A 287 7.33 -0.54 4.16
N ASP A 288 6.08 -1.01 4.05
CA ASP A 288 5.06 -0.45 3.16
C ASP A 288 4.08 0.36 4.03
N ASP A 289 4.18 1.68 3.93
CA ASP A 289 3.45 2.61 4.80
C ASP A 289 2.27 3.29 4.07
N VAL A 290 1.71 2.64 3.05
CA VAL A 290 0.66 3.21 2.17
C VAL A 290 -0.59 3.70 2.92
N TYR A 291 -0.87 3.19 4.12
CA TYR A 291 -2.04 3.56 4.95
C TYR A 291 -1.70 4.54 6.08
N GLY A 292 -0.44 4.94 6.25
CA GLY A 292 0.00 5.83 7.33
C GLY A 292 -0.75 7.15 7.40
N THR A 293 -1.17 7.70 6.25
CA THR A 293 -1.96 8.94 6.15
C THR A 293 -3.37 8.86 6.77
N PHE A 294 -3.87 7.66 7.10
CA PHE A 294 -5.15 7.44 7.78
C PHE A 294 -5.01 7.29 9.31
N VAL A 295 -3.82 7.48 9.87
CA VAL A 295 -3.56 7.43 11.31
C VAL A 295 -3.00 8.76 11.79
N HIS A 296 -3.59 9.32 12.84
CA HIS A 296 -3.08 10.55 13.46
C HIS A 296 -1.68 10.33 14.04
N ASP A 297 -0.79 11.28 13.81
CA ASP A 297 0.59 11.24 14.32
C ASP A 297 1.33 9.93 13.98
N PHE A 298 1.05 9.40 12.78
CA PHE A 298 1.70 8.18 12.28
C PHE A 298 3.22 8.32 12.28
N ARG A 299 3.89 7.23 12.66
CA ARG A 299 5.34 7.12 12.59
C ARG A 299 5.75 5.77 12.04
N SER A 300 6.47 5.79 10.95
CA SER A 300 7.08 4.64 10.32
C SER A 300 8.40 4.25 11.00
N LEU A 301 8.83 3.00 10.79
CA LEU A 301 10.21 2.58 11.08
C LEU A 301 11.23 3.42 10.28
N LEU A 302 10.88 3.93 9.11
CA LEU A 302 11.70 4.86 8.34
C LEU A 302 12.03 6.13 9.14
N GLY A 303 11.09 6.63 9.93
CA GLY A 303 11.29 7.80 10.79
C GLY A 303 12.09 7.53 12.06
N GLU A 304 12.12 6.27 12.54
CA GLU A 304 12.80 5.88 13.78
C GLU A 304 14.18 5.26 13.54
N LEU A 305 14.32 4.48 12.47
CA LEU A 305 15.53 3.75 12.07
C LEU A 305 15.88 4.06 10.61
N PRO A 306 16.09 5.34 10.23
CA PRO A 306 16.24 5.73 8.83
C PRO A 306 17.38 5.00 8.13
N GLN A 307 18.48 4.74 8.82
CA GLN A 307 19.67 4.10 8.25
C GLN A 307 19.46 2.61 7.92
N ASN A 308 18.55 1.95 8.64
CA ASN A 308 18.28 0.52 8.47
C ASN A 308 17.07 0.24 7.57
N THR A 309 16.27 1.26 7.22
CA THR A 309 14.95 1.07 6.64
C THR A 309 14.91 1.51 5.18
N ILE A 310 14.37 0.63 4.32
CA ILE A 310 13.84 1.00 3.01
C ILE A 310 12.34 1.24 3.19
N GLY A 311 11.90 2.47 2.95
CA GLY A 311 10.49 2.85 3.03
C GLY A 311 9.83 2.83 1.65
N VAL A 312 8.61 2.32 1.61
CA VAL A 312 7.75 2.38 0.42
C VAL A 312 6.49 3.13 0.76
N TYR A 313 6.14 4.08 -0.09
CA TYR A 313 4.87 4.79 -0.03
C TYR A 313 4.17 4.72 -1.39
N SER A 314 2.83 4.73 -1.37
CA SER A 314 2.02 4.78 -2.57
C SER A 314 0.87 5.76 -2.41
N TYR A 315 0.67 6.61 -3.40
CA TYR A 315 -0.46 7.55 -3.45
C TYR A 315 -1.80 6.87 -3.76
N SER A 316 -1.79 5.58 -4.08
CA SER A 316 -2.95 4.82 -4.58
C SER A 316 -4.19 4.96 -3.72
N LYS A 317 -4.04 5.01 -2.38
CA LYS A 317 -5.16 4.91 -1.43
C LYS A 317 -5.66 6.28 -1.00
N TYR A 318 -4.79 7.09 -0.45
CA TYR A 318 -5.14 8.36 0.16
C TYR A 318 -5.83 9.32 -0.82
N VAL A 319 -5.20 9.55 -1.97
CA VAL A 319 -5.74 10.48 -2.98
C VAL A 319 -6.59 9.82 -4.06
N GLY A 320 -6.90 8.52 -3.90
CA GLY A 320 -7.78 7.78 -4.82
C GLY A 320 -7.20 7.67 -6.23
N CYS A 321 -5.94 7.25 -6.39
CA CYS A 321 -5.28 7.18 -7.69
C CYS A 321 -4.67 5.80 -8.01
N THR A 322 -5.34 4.72 -7.62
CA THR A 322 -4.86 3.35 -7.84
C THR A 322 -4.46 3.06 -9.30
N GLY A 323 -5.18 3.60 -10.26
CA GLY A 323 -4.92 3.43 -11.69
C GLY A 323 -3.74 4.24 -12.22
N TRP A 324 -3.30 5.29 -11.53
CA TRP A 324 -2.15 6.10 -11.94
C TRP A 324 -0.81 5.44 -11.61
N ARG A 325 -0.80 4.44 -10.74
CA ARG A 325 0.40 3.69 -10.36
C ARG A 325 1.52 4.56 -9.80
N LEU A 326 1.21 5.42 -8.81
CA LEU A 326 2.18 6.34 -8.19
C LEU A 326 2.74 5.73 -6.91
N GLY A 327 4.01 5.38 -6.91
CA GLY A 327 4.74 4.87 -5.74
C GLY A 327 6.13 5.49 -5.64
N VAL A 328 6.73 5.38 -4.48
CA VAL A 328 8.08 5.89 -4.22
C VAL A 328 8.80 4.98 -3.24
N ILE A 329 10.09 4.72 -3.54
CA ILE A 329 11.05 4.07 -2.65
C ILE A 329 11.87 5.18 -2.00
N ALA A 330 12.08 5.10 -0.68
CA ALA A 330 12.90 6.04 0.07
C ALA A 330 14.03 5.29 0.80
N VAL A 331 15.27 5.75 0.61
CA VAL A 331 16.46 5.22 1.28
C VAL A 331 17.25 6.39 1.85
N HIS A 332 17.65 6.29 3.11
CA HIS A 332 18.42 7.35 3.76
C HIS A 332 19.80 7.52 3.12
N GLU A 333 20.30 8.75 3.01
CA GLU A 333 21.61 9.06 2.41
C GLU A 333 22.79 8.37 3.13
N ASP A 334 22.68 8.16 4.45
CA ASP A 334 23.59 7.36 5.26
C ASP A 334 22.87 6.08 5.68
N ASN A 335 22.97 5.03 4.87
CA ASN A 335 22.26 3.77 5.05
C ASN A 335 23.19 2.57 5.25
N ILE A 336 22.66 1.49 5.83
CA ILE A 336 23.43 0.27 6.05
C ILE A 336 23.65 -0.52 4.75
N PHE A 337 22.80 -0.35 3.74
CA PHE A 337 22.88 -1.13 2.49
C PHE A 337 24.15 -0.79 1.73
N ASP A 338 24.48 0.51 1.59
CA ASP A 338 25.75 0.96 1.01
C ASP A 338 26.95 0.47 1.81
N LYS A 339 26.86 0.53 3.15
CA LYS A 339 27.94 0.04 4.04
C LYS A 339 28.15 -1.47 3.91
N MET A 340 27.06 -2.25 3.83
CA MET A 340 27.14 -3.71 3.65
C MET A 340 27.74 -4.08 2.29
N ILE A 341 27.35 -3.38 1.21
CA ILE A 341 27.91 -3.59 -0.12
C ILE A 341 29.41 -3.26 -0.11
N ALA A 342 29.81 -2.14 0.47
CA ALA A 342 31.21 -1.75 0.53
C ALA A 342 32.10 -2.76 1.29
N ASN A 343 31.51 -3.52 2.22
CA ASN A 343 32.20 -4.54 3.01
C ASN A 343 32.12 -5.97 2.42
N LEU A 344 31.62 -6.15 1.21
CA LEU A 344 31.59 -7.44 0.54
C LEU A 344 33.02 -7.92 0.22
N PRO A 345 33.26 -9.25 0.11
CA PRO A 345 34.51 -9.81 -0.36
C PRO A 345 34.92 -9.24 -1.73
N ASP A 346 36.21 -9.04 -1.96
CA ASP A 346 36.76 -8.42 -3.19
C ASP A 346 36.28 -9.10 -4.49
N ALA A 347 36.15 -10.43 -4.47
CA ALA A 347 35.62 -11.18 -5.61
C ALA A 347 34.18 -10.78 -5.95
N GLU A 348 33.35 -10.53 -4.94
CA GLU A 348 31.97 -10.08 -5.12
C GLU A 348 31.91 -8.61 -5.55
N LEU A 349 32.75 -7.76 -4.97
CA LEU A 349 32.91 -6.37 -5.40
C LEU A 349 33.31 -6.28 -6.89
N LYS A 350 34.26 -7.10 -7.34
CA LYS A 350 34.64 -7.19 -8.76
C LYS A 350 33.48 -7.64 -9.65
N ALA A 351 32.64 -8.55 -9.18
CA ALA A 351 31.44 -8.94 -9.91
C ALA A 351 30.43 -7.79 -10.03
N LEU A 352 30.27 -6.98 -8.96
CA LEU A 352 29.44 -5.78 -9.00
C LEU A 352 30.07 -4.66 -9.88
N ASP A 353 31.39 -4.50 -9.83
CA ASP A 353 32.11 -3.59 -10.72
C ASP A 353 31.84 -3.94 -12.20
N LYS A 354 31.89 -5.24 -12.54
CA LYS A 354 31.53 -5.71 -13.90
C LYS A 354 30.05 -5.45 -14.24
N ARG A 355 29.13 -5.65 -13.27
CA ARG A 355 27.70 -5.47 -13.46
C ARG A 355 27.36 -4.02 -13.79
N TYR A 356 27.90 -3.07 -13.03
CA TYR A 356 27.57 -1.65 -13.14
C TYR A 356 28.58 -0.82 -13.93
N GLY A 357 29.70 -1.41 -14.36
CA GLY A 357 30.79 -0.71 -15.06
C GLY A 357 30.42 -0.15 -16.43
N THR A 358 29.27 -0.56 -16.99
CA THR A 358 28.72 0.05 -18.21
C THR A 358 27.96 1.36 -17.96
N LEU A 359 27.62 1.65 -16.70
CA LEU A 359 26.87 2.86 -16.32
C LEU A 359 27.77 4.00 -15.90
N VAL A 360 28.82 3.70 -15.13
CA VAL A 360 29.69 4.70 -14.51
C VAL A 360 31.14 4.21 -14.46
N LEU A 361 32.08 5.15 -14.39
CA LEU A 361 33.50 4.87 -14.28
C LEU A 361 33.90 4.30 -12.90
N GLU A 362 33.15 4.62 -11.84
CA GLU A 362 33.42 4.21 -10.48
C GLU A 362 32.23 3.43 -9.88
N PRO A 363 31.98 2.18 -10.27
CA PRO A 363 30.82 1.39 -9.84
C PRO A 363 30.68 1.23 -8.32
N ARG A 364 31.80 1.26 -7.59
CA ARG A 364 31.82 1.15 -6.12
C ARG A 364 31.22 2.37 -5.40
N LYS A 365 31.10 3.50 -6.09
CA LYS A 365 30.51 4.74 -5.53
C LYS A 365 29.01 4.90 -5.82
N ILE A 366 28.41 3.98 -6.60
CA ILE A 366 26.96 4.02 -6.86
C ILE A 366 26.23 3.76 -5.55
N LYS A 367 25.33 4.68 -5.19
CA LYS A 367 24.45 4.54 -4.03
C LYS A 367 23.47 3.38 -4.22
N PHE A 368 23.02 2.77 -3.13
CA PHE A 368 22.08 1.66 -3.20
C PHE A 368 20.77 2.03 -3.91
N ILE A 369 20.26 3.24 -3.70
CA ILE A 369 19.06 3.71 -4.41
C ILE A 369 19.26 3.72 -5.94
N ASP A 370 20.42 4.16 -6.43
CA ASP A 370 20.72 4.20 -7.86
C ASP A 370 20.98 2.78 -8.42
N ARG A 371 21.45 1.84 -7.56
CA ARG A 371 21.47 0.42 -7.92
C ARG A 371 20.08 -0.15 -8.10
N ILE A 372 19.10 0.23 -7.24
CA ILE A 372 17.70 -0.17 -7.42
C ILE A 372 17.17 0.32 -8.77
N VAL A 373 17.48 1.57 -9.15
CA VAL A 373 17.11 2.14 -10.45
C VAL A 373 17.69 1.28 -11.60
N ALA A 374 18.99 1.04 -11.57
CA ALA A 374 19.67 0.26 -12.59
C ALA A 374 19.13 -1.17 -12.70
N ASP A 375 18.95 -1.85 -11.55
CA ASP A 375 18.48 -3.22 -11.47
C ASP A 375 17.02 -3.36 -11.90
N SER A 376 16.20 -2.32 -11.78
CA SER A 376 14.81 -2.32 -12.22
C SER A 376 14.71 -2.62 -13.73
N ARG A 377 15.72 -2.26 -14.52
CA ARG A 377 15.84 -2.45 -15.96
C ARG A 377 17.02 -3.33 -16.37
N ASP A 378 17.45 -4.24 -15.48
CA ASP A 378 18.57 -5.17 -15.71
C ASP A 378 19.90 -4.48 -16.09
N VAL A 379 20.10 -3.27 -15.58
CA VAL A 379 21.27 -2.40 -15.81
C VAL A 379 21.34 -1.86 -17.25
N ALA A 380 21.24 -2.72 -18.26
CA ALA A 380 21.46 -2.36 -19.67
C ALA A 380 20.47 -1.30 -20.22
N LEU A 381 19.27 -1.22 -19.63
CA LEU A 381 18.21 -0.33 -20.06
C LEU A 381 17.88 0.75 -19.03
N ASN A 382 18.82 1.08 -18.13
CA ASN A 382 18.60 2.02 -17.02
C ASN A 382 18.06 3.39 -17.47
N HIS A 383 18.45 3.87 -18.65
CA HIS A 383 17.95 5.13 -19.22
C HIS A 383 16.43 5.12 -19.50
N THR A 384 15.77 3.97 -19.43
CA THR A 384 14.30 3.84 -19.51
C THR A 384 13.66 3.63 -18.12
N ALA A 385 14.45 3.72 -17.06
CA ALA A 385 13.95 3.54 -15.69
C ALA A 385 13.15 4.77 -15.23
N GLY A 386 12.48 4.60 -14.12
CA GLY A 386 11.66 5.64 -13.51
C GLY A 386 10.20 5.61 -13.94
N LEU A 387 9.40 6.28 -13.11
CA LEU A 387 8.00 6.50 -13.38
C LEU A 387 7.85 7.50 -14.54
N ALA A 388 6.84 7.32 -15.38
CA ALA A 388 6.56 8.25 -16.47
C ALA A 388 6.45 9.69 -15.98
N LEU A 389 7.00 10.64 -16.76
CA LEU A 389 7.10 12.04 -16.38
C LEU A 389 5.77 12.70 -15.99
N PRO A 390 4.65 12.53 -16.74
CA PRO A 390 3.36 13.08 -16.36
C PRO A 390 2.88 12.56 -14.98
N GLN A 391 3.20 11.32 -14.66
CA GLN A 391 2.86 10.72 -13.37
C GLN A 391 3.69 11.33 -12.23
N GLN A 392 4.95 11.66 -12.47
CA GLN A 392 5.79 12.39 -11.50
C GLN A 392 5.26 13.81 -11.26
N VAL A 393 4.79 14.52 -12.29
CA VAL A 393 4.10 15.81 -12.14
C VAL A 393 2.87 15.66 -11.24
N MET A 394 2.05 14.63 -11.45
CA MET A 394 0.90 14.37 -10.60
C MET A 394 1.30 14.10 -9.13
N MET A 395 2.42 13.41 -8.88
CA MET A 395 2.96 13.25 -7.52
C MET A 395 3.28 14.60 -6.87
N SER A 396 3.92 15.51 -7.60
CA SER A 396 4.19 16.87 -7.14
C SER A 396 2.92 17.62 -6.78
N LEU A 397 1.90 17.58 -7.63
CA LEU A 397 0.64 18.28 -7.40
C LEU A 397 -0.13 17.73 -6.19
N PHE A 398 -0.19 16.40 -6.01
CA PHE A 398 -0.78 15.79 -4.82
C PHE A 398 -0.03 16.18 -3.55
N SER A 399 1.29 16.13 -3.58
CA SER A 399 2.14 16.47 -2.43
C SER A 399 2.01 17.96 -2.04
N LEU A 400 2.01 18.85 -3.02
CA LEU A 400 1.84 20.30 -2.78
C LEU A 400 0.44 20.62 -2.27
N ALA A 401 -0.62 20.00 -2.83
CA ALA A 401 -1.98 20.20 -2.35
C ALA A 401 -2.12 19.84 -0.87
N GLU A 402 -1.52 18.72 -0.44
CA GLU A 402 -1.53 18.31 0.97
C GLU A 402 -0.72 19.24 1.87
N MET A 403 0.46 19.69 1.41
CA MET A 403 1.29 20.63 2.18
C MET A 403 0.65 22.03 2.31
N MET A 404 -0.14 22.45 1.31
CA MET A 404 -0.89 23.70 1.32
C MET A 404 -2.15 23.61 2.19
N ASP A 405 -2.69 22.43 2.44
CA ASP A 405 -3.83 22.20 3.35
C ASP A 405 -3.40 22.25 4.82
N GLY A 406 -3.12 23.45 5.32
CA GLY A 406 -2.68 23.65 6.70
C GLY A 406 -3.69 23.20 7.76
N ALA A 407 -4.98 23.16 7.43
CA ALA A 407 -6.06 22.68 8.31
C ALA A 407 -6.27 21.16 8.24
N LYS A 408 -5.58 20.47 7.31
CA LYS A 408 -5.70 19.02 7.06
C LYS A 408 -7.15 18.59 6.79
N LEU A 409 -7.87 19.39 6.02
CA LEU A 409 -9.28 19.15 5.72
C LEU A 409 -9.48 17.88 4.89
N TYR A 410 -8.61 17.66 3.88
CA TYR A 410 -8.69 16.47 3.05
C TYR A 410 -8.40 15.20 3.86
N GLN A 411 -7.36 15.21 4.70
CA GLN A 411 -7.04 14.08 5.57
C GLN A 411 -8.19 13.77 6.52
N LYS A 412 -8.74 14.77 7.20
CA LYS A 412 -9.87 14.61 8.11
C LYS A 412 -11.08 14.01 7.41
N ALA A 413 -11.43 14.50 6.22
CA ALA A 413 -12.54 13.98 5.43
C ALA A 413 -12.35 12.51 5.04
N CYS A 414 -11.16 12.13 4.57
CA CYS A 414 -10.85 10.74 4.23
C CYS A 414 -10.95 9.81 5.44
N MET A 415 -10.40 10.22 6.57
CA MET A 415 -10.48 9.47 7.83
C MET A 415 -11.93 9.34 8.32
N GLU A 416 -12.70 10.41 8.29
CA GLU A 416 -14.11 10.41 8.67
C GLU A 416 -14.94 9.43 7.83
N ILE A 417 -14.74 9.39 6.51
CA ILE A 417 -15.41 8.44 5.62
C ILE A 417 -15.18 6.99 6.07
N VAL A 418 -13.92 6.59 6.24
CA VAL A 418 -13.62 5.20 6.58
C VAL A 418 -14.03 4.83 8.01
N HIS A 419 -13.89 5.73 8.97
CA HIS A 419 -14.34 5.50 10.34
C HIS A 419 -15.86 5.41 10.45
N ARG A 420 -16.61 6.26 9.77
CA ARG A 420 -18.09 6.21 9.75
C ARG A 420 -18.57 4.87 9.19
N ARG A 421 -17.97 4.38 8.12
CA ARG A 421 -18.27 3.08 7.51
C ARG A 421 -17.91 1.91 8.42
N ALA A 422 -16.78 2.00 9.10
CA ALA A 422 -16.40 1.00 10.12
C ALA A 422 -17.45 0.94 11.23
N MET A 423 -17.89 2.08 11.74
CA MET A 423 -18.91 2.15 12.79
C MET A 423 -20.25 1.59 12.32
N ALA A 424 -20.73 1.95 11.12
CA ALA A 424 -21.97 1.41 10.56
C ALA A 424 -21.93 -0.13 10.45
N MET A 425 -20.79 -0.70 10.04
CA MET A 425 -20.60 -2.15 9.99
C MET A 425 -20.59 -2.77 11.40
N ILE A 426 -19.86 -2.19 12.35
CA ILE A 426 -19.75 -2.68 13.73
C ILE A 426 -21.11 -2.65 14.43
N GLU A 427 -21.87 -1.57 14.30
CA GLU A 427 -23.21 -1.44 14.85
C GLU A 427 -24.16 -2.49 14.24
N SER A 428 -24.11 -2.68 12.93
CA SER A 428 -24.94 -3.70 12.26
C SER A 428 -24.55 -5.14 12.62
N LEU A 429 -23.29 -5.40 12.98
CA LEU A 429 -22.84 -6.65 13.57
C LEU A 429 -23.36 -6.84 15.01
N GLY A 430 -23.70 -5.75 15.71
CA GLY A 430 -24.11 -5.79 17.12
C GLY A 430 -22.96 -6.13 18.06
N ILE A 431 -21.76 -5.67 17.74
CA ILE A 431 -20.58 -5.83 18.59
C ILE A 431 -20.13 -4.48 19.15
N GLU A 432 -19.56 -4.50 20.34
CA GLU A 432 -18.90 -3.35 20.95
C GLU A 432 -17.39 -3.48 20.69
N VAL A 433 -16.78 -2.40 20.21
CA VAL A 433 -15.34 -2.33 19.96
C VAL A 433 -14.76 -1.17 20.75
N SER A 434 -13.68 -1.46 21.50
CA SER A 434 -12.95 -0.40 22.19
C SER A 434 -12.24 0.52 21.20
N PRO A 435 -12.28 1.83 21.39
CA PRO A 435 -11.55 2.78 20.54
C PRO A 435 -10.07 2.42 20.39
N ASN A 436 -9.55 2.51 19.19
CA ASN A 436 -8.15 2.31 18.89
C ASN A 436 -7.64 3.44 17.97
N THR A 437 -6.83 4.33 18.52
CA THR A 437 -6.26 5.48 17.78
C THR A 437 -5.24 5.08 16.72
N LEU A 438 -4.80 3.82 16.74
CA LEU A 438 -3.89 3.24 15.74
C LEU A 438 -4.64 2.56 14.59
N TYR A 439 -5.98 2.54 14.62
CA TYR A 439 -6.80 1.94 13.59
C TYR A 439 -7.03 2.93 12.44
N ASP A 440 -6.56 2.59 11.24
CA ASP A 440 -6.70 3.40 10.03
C ASP A 440 -8.10 3.33 9.41
N ALA A 441 -8.86 2.31 9.78
CA ALA A 441 -10.19 2.01 9.26
C ALA A 441 -10.27 1.90 7.71
N TYR A 442 -9.15 1.76 7.00
CA TYR A 442 -9.15 1.49 5.57
C TYR A 442 -9.56 0.05 5.25
N TYR A 443 -9.09 -0.87 6.09
CA TYR A 443 -9.56 -2.24 6.16
C TYR A 443 -10.07 -2.58 7.55
N GLY A 444 -10.99 -3.55 7.60
CA GLY A 444 -11.39 -4.22 8.83
C GLY A 444 -11.21 -5.73 8.69
N LEU A 445 -10.76 -6.37 9.75
CA LEU A 445 -10.75 -7.81 9.87
C LEU A 445 -11.85 -8.23 10.83
N ILE A 446 -12.92 -8.84 10.29
CA ILE A 446 -14.00 -9.39 11.09
C ILE A 446 -13.55 -10.75 11.60
N ASP A 447 -13.26 -10.88 12.89
CA ASP A 447 -13.08 -12.17 13.54
C ASP A 447 -14.44 -12.84 13.73
N PHE A 448 -14.76 -13.74 12.82
CA PHE A 448 -16.04 -14.43 12.85
C PHE A 448 -16.10 -15.45 14.00
N GLU A 449 -14.99 -16.04 14.40
CA GLU A 449 -14.98 -16.97 15.53
C GLU A 449 -15.33 -16.27 16.84
N PHE A 450 -14.69 -15.12 17.13
CA PHE A 450 -15.02 -14.29 18.29
C PHE A 450 -16.48 -13.81 18.25
N PHE A 451 -16.92 -13.31 17.09
CA PHE A 451 -18.28 -12.86 16.88
C PHE A 451 -19.29 -14.01 17.12
N ALA A 452 -19.03 -15.19 16.56
CA ALA A 452 -19.92 -16.34 16.65
C ALA A 452 -20.00 -16.88 18.09
N ARG A 453 -18.88 -16.95 18.83
CA ARG A 453 -18.88 -17.36 20.24
C ARG A 453 -19.87 -16.55 21.07
N LYS A 454 -19.91 -15.23 20.86
CA LYS A 454 -20.80 -14.31 21.56
C LYS A 454 -22.26 -14.43 21.12
N ASN A 455 -22.52 -14.69 19.84
CA ASN A 455 -23.85 -14.60 19.24
C ASN A 455 -24.57 -15.94 19.08
N ILE A 456 -23.84 -17.05 18.85
CA ILE A 456 -24.42 -18.38 18.64
C ILE A 456 -23.94 -19.43 19.65
N GLY A 457 -22.99 -19.08 20.51
CA GLY A 457 -22.49 -19.91 21.61
C GLY A 457 -21.27 -20.76 21.27
N GLN A 458 -20.51 -21.12 22.32
CA GLN A 458 -19.25 -21.87 22.21
C GLN A 458 -19.42 -23.22 21.52
N ASP A 459 -20.44 -24.00 21.92
CA ASP A 459 -20.66 -25.35 21.37
C ASP A 459 -20.94 -25.34 19.87
N ALA A 460 -21.68 -24.32 19.39
CA ALA A 460 -21.93 -24.14 17.96
C ALA A 460 -20.63 -23.82 17.20
N VAL A 461 -19.75 -23.02 17.77
CA VAL A 461 -18.44 -22.70 17.17
C VAL A 461 -17.55 -23.94 17.11
N GLU A 462 -17.48 -24.76 18.17
CA GLU A 462 -16.72 -26.01 18.15
C GLU A 462 -17.27 -27.00 17.09
N TYR A 463 -18.59 -27.05 16.95
CA TYR A 463 -19.23 -27.82 15.87
C TYR A 463 -18.81 -27.32 14.50
N LEU A 464 -18.80 -26.00 14.27
CA LEU A 464 -18.37 -25.39 13.01
C LEU A 464 -16.93 -25.76 12.68
N LYS A 465 -16.01 -25.55 13.63
CA LYS A 465 -14.57 -25.84 13.44
C LYS A 465 -14.31 -27.30 13.07
N LYS A 466 -15.16 -28.21 13.53
CA LYS A 466 -15.04 -29.65 13.24
C LYS A 466 -15.69 -30.07 11.91
N ASN A 467 -16.77 -29.42 11.51
CA ASN A 467 -17.65 -29.92 10.45
C ASN A 467 -17.75 -29.01 9.22
N VAL A 468 -17.29 -27.77 9.31
CA VAL A 468 -17.42 -26.76 8.25
C VAL A 468 -16.03 -26.21 7.91
N HIS A 469 -15.78 -26.01 6.64
CA HIS A 469 -14.54 -25.42 6.17
C HIS A 469 -14.56 -23.90 6.35
N PRO A 470 -13.49 -23.21 6.82
CA PRO A 470 -13.48 -21.75 7.03
C PRO A 470 -13.87 -20.93 5.79
N LEU A 471 -13.48 -21.36 4.59
CA LEU A 471 -13.87 -20.70 3.34
C LEU A 471 -15.39 -20.70 3.10
N ASP A 472 -16.16 -21.62 3.70
CA ASP A 472 -17.62 -21.67 3.55
C ASP A 472 -18.28 -20.33 3.93
N LEU A 473 -17.72 -19.63 4.91
CA LEU A 473 -18.20 -18.32 5.33
C LEU A 473 -18.21 -17.30 4.19
N ALA A 474 -17.10 -17.16 3.46
CA ALA A 474 -16.98 -16.23 2.33
C ALA A 474 -17.87 -16.65 1.16
N PHE A 475 -17.94 -17.96 0.89
CA PHE A 475 -18.77 -18.50 -0.18
C PHE A 475 -20.27 -18.33 0.10
N ARG A 476 -20.73 -18.57 1.33
CA ARG A 476 -22.13 -18.33 1.71
C ARG A 476 -22.51 -16.86 1.66
N LEU A 477 -21.63 -15.95 2.07
CA LEU A 477 -21.89 -14.52 1.91
C LEU A 477 -22.12 -14.16 0.44
N ALA A 478 -21.35 -14.74 -0.48
CA ALA A 478 -21.50 -14.51 -1.90
C ALA A 478 -22.78 -15.18 -2.46
N GLU A 479 -23.06 -16.43 -2.07
CA GLU A 479 -24.19 -17.21 -2.57
C GLU A 479 -25.54 -16.75 -1.99
N ASP A 480 -25.60 -16.41 -0.70
CA ASP A 480 -26.86 -16.10 -0.01
C ASP A 480 -27.19 -14.59 -0.04
N HIS A 481 -26.15 -13.72 -0.05
CA HIS A 481 -26.32 -12.27 0.14
C HIS A 481 -25.72 -11.39 -0.98
N GLY A 482 -25.02 -11.95 -1.96
CA GLY A 482 -24.36 -11.15 -3.01
C GLY A 482 -23.18 -10.33 -2.51
N ILE A 483 -22.58 -10.70 -1.36
CA ILE A 483 -21.50 -9.99 -0.68
C ILE A 483 -20.17 -10.71 -0.91
N VAL A 484 -19.16 -9.98 -1.41
CA VAL A 484 -17.80 -10.49 -1.63
C VAL A 484 -16.84 -9.86 -0.63
N LEU A 485 -16.31 -10.69 0.27
CA LEU A 485 -15.24 -10.38 1.22
C LEU A 485 -14.08 -11.36 1.00
N LEU A 486 -12.89 -11.05 1.53
CA LEU A 486 -11.74 -11.95 1.42
C LEU A 486 -11.54 -12.71 2.74
N ASN A 487 -11.21 -13.99 2.65
CA ASN A 487 -10.87 -14.79 3.83
C ASN A 487 -9.56 -14.33 4.47
N GLY A 488 -9.55 -14.17 5.80
CA GLY A 488 -8.39 -13.67 6.53
C GLY A 488 -7.24 -14.67 6.64
N GLY A 489 -7.53 -15.99 6.62
CA GLY A 489 -6.49 -17.02 6.65
C GLY A 489 -5.47 -16.87 5.51
N GLY A 490 -5.89 -16.44 4.33
CA GLY A 490 -4.97 -16.19 3.22
C GLY A 490 -4.03 -14.96 3.39
N PHE A 491 -4.14 -14.25 4.51
CA PHE A 491 -3.23 -13.17 4.92
C PHE A 491 -2.37 -13.57 6.13
N GLU A 492 -2.29 -14.85 6.47
CA GLU A 492 -1.74 -15.35 7.75
C GLU A 492 -2.47 -14.74 8.96
N GLY A 493 -3.76 -14.43 8.79
CA GLY A 493 -4.68 -14.05 9.85
C GLY A 493 -5.49 -15.25 10.37
N PRO A 494 -6.44 -15.03 11.30
CA PRO A 494 -7.31 -16.10 11.78
C PRO A 494 -8.12 -16.76 10.64
N ASP A 495 -8.21 -18.09 10.62
CA ASP A 495 -8.91 -18.85 9.56
C ASP A 495 -10.38 -18.43 9.42
N TRP A 496 -11.06 -18.28 10.57
CA TRP A 496 -12.44 -17.83 10.64
C TRP A 496 -12.56 -16.32 10.70
N SER A 497 -11.92 -15.63 9.75
CA SER A 497 -12.01 -14.18 9.66
C SER A 497 -12.22 -13.71 8.22
N LEU A 498 -12.71 -12.49 8.08
CA LEU A 498 -13.02 -11.86 6.80
C LEU A 498 -12.41 -10.46 6.73
N ARG A 499 -11.63 -10.20 5.70
CA ARG A 499 -11.15 -8.85 5.39
C ARG A 499 -12.21 -8.07 4.61
N VAL A 500 -12.54 -6.88 5.11
CA VAL A 500 -13.45 -5.92 4.49
C VAL A 500 -12.68 -4.67 4.09
N SER A 501 -12.81 -4.20 2.86
CA SER A 501 -12.39 -2.84 2.50
C SER A 501 -13.48 -1.86 2.89
N LEU A 502 -13.15 -0.86 3.71
CA LEU A 502 -14.08 0.19 4.17
C LEU A 502 -14.01 1.44 3.26
N ALA A 503 -13.21 1.37 2.19
CA ALA A 503 -12.93 2.50 1.34
C ALA A 503 -13.71 2.51 0.00
N ASN A 504 -14.31 1.39 -0.42
CA ASN A 504 -14.68 1.22 -1.83
C ASN A 504 -16.18 1.13 -2.14
N LEU A 505 -17.03 1.08 -1.13
CA LEU A 505 -18.49 1.04 -1.28
C LEU A 505 -19.14 2.29 -0.65
N PRO A 506 -20.39 2.63 -1.02
CA PRO A 506 -21.14 3.68 -0.31
C PRO A 506 -21.46 3.26 1.13
N ASP A 507 -21.79 4.23 1.96
CA ASP A 507 -21.90 4.05 3.42
C ASP A 507 -22.94 2.98 3.81
N GLU A 508 -24.09 2.95 3.12
CA GLU A 508 -25.20 2.02 3.39
C GLU A 508 -24.82 0.55 3.19
N ALA A 509 -23.86 0.29 2.30
CA ALA A 509 -23.41 -1.06 2.01
C ALA A 509 -22.80 -1.77 3.22
N TYR A 510 -22.19 -1.02 4.14
CA TYR A 510 -21.52 -1.60 5.29
C TYR A 510 -22.46 -2.11 6.37
N GLU A 511 -23.66 -1.50 6.49
CA GLU A 511 -24.73 -2.07 7.30
C GLU A 511 -25.23 -3.40 6.71
N GLU A 512 -25.37 -3.48 5.39
CA GLU A 512 -25.80 -4.72 4.72
C GLU A 512 -24.77 -5.83 4.89
N ILE A 513 -23.47 -5.50 4.83
CA ILE A 513 -22.39 -6.47 5.10
C ILE A 513 -22.52 -7.03 6.52
N GLY A 514 -22.69 -6.19 7.53
CA GLY A 514 -22.86 -6.63 8.91
C GLY A 514 -24.12 -7.48 9.11
N ARG A 515 -25.25 -7.11 8.49
CA ARG A 515 -26.47 -7.93 8.51
C ARG A 515 -26.27 -9.29 7.84
N GLY A 516 -25.55 -9.33 6.71
CA GLY A 516 -25.21 -10.58 6.01
C GLY A 516 -24.39 -11.53 6.88
N VAL A 517 -23.35 -11.04 7.54
CA VAL A 517 -22.52 -11.83 8.47
C VAL A 517 -23.35 -12.39 9.62
N ARG A 518 -24.24 -11.58 10.21
CA ARG A 518 -25.19 -12.05 11.25
C ARG A 518 -26.13 -13.10 10.75
N SER A 519 -26.64 -12.99 9.53
CA SER A 519 -27.53 -13.97 8.89
C SER A 519 -26.83 -15.32 8.74
N ILE A 520 -25.58 -15.33 8.24
CA ILE A 520 -24.79 -16.56 8.11
C ILE A 520 -24.54 -17.20 9.47
N ALA A 521 -24.23 -16.42 10.51
CA ALA A 521 -24.05 -16.95 11.86
C ALA A 521 -25.32 -17.66 12.39
N ARG A 522 -26.50 -17.08 12.16
CA ARG A 522 -27.79 -17.71 12.51
C ARG A 522 -27.97 -19.03 11.75
N GLY A 523 -27.71 -19.05 10.45
CA GLY A 523 -27.78 -20.27 9.64
C GLY A 523 -26.86 -21.38 10.14
N TYR A 524 -25.68 -21.04 10.64
CA TYR A 524 -24.79 -22.00 11.28
C TYR A 524 -25.33 -22.51 12.61
N ARG A 525 -25.94 -21.65 13.42
CA ARG A 525 -26.61 -22.07 14.65
C ARG A 525 -27.74 -23.06 14.35
N ASP A 526 -28.58 -22.74 13.36
CA ASP A 526 -29.70 -23.61 12.98
C ASP A 526 -29.19 -24.98 12.50
N ALA A 527 -28.11 -25.04 11.74
CA ALA A 527 -27.46 -26.27 11.33
C ALA A 527 -26.94 -27.09 12.54
N TYR A 528 -26.32 -26.41 13.50
CA TYR A 528 -25.88 -27.08 14.75
C TYR A 528 -27.05 -27.62 15.56
N GLU A 529 -28.12 -26.85 15.75
CA GLU A 529 -29.31 -27.34 16.46
C GLU A 529 -30.01 -28.52 15.72
N ALA A 530 -30.00 -28.47 14.41
CA ALA A 530 -30.51 -29.61 13.60
C ALA A 530 -29.68 -30.88 13.79
N SER A 531 -28.35 -30.74 13.92
CA SER A 531 -27.44 -31.88 14.13
C SER A 531 -27.63 -32.60 15.47
N LYS A 532 -28.24 -31.92 16.47
CA LYS A 532 -28.55 -32.49 17.79
C LYS A 532 -29.84 -33.33 17.78
N ARG A 533 -30.71 -33.15 16.78
CA ARG A 533 -31.97 -33.89 16.73
C ARG A 533 -31.66 -35.34 16.34
N PRO A 534 -32.13 -36.35 17.11
CA PRO A 534 -31.95 -37.74 16.71
C PRO A 534 -32.59 -37.96 15.35
N GLU A 535 -31.88 -38.65 14.45
CA GLU A 535 -32.45 -39.10 13.19
C GLU A 535 -33.79 -39.79 13.52
N LYS A 536 -34.89 -39.25 12.99
CA LYS A 536 -36.16 -39.94 13.04
C LYS A 536 -35.97 -41.26 12.33
N SER A 537 -35.77 -42.31 13.09
CA SER A 537 -35.60 -43.66 12.57
C SER A 537 -36.69 -43.94 11.52
N GLU A 538 -36.29 -44.43 10.35
CA GLU A 538 -37.13 -45.05 9.35
C GLU A 538 -37.82 -46.34 9.88
N ARG A 539 -38.32 -46.33 11.11
CA ARG A 539 -39.03 -47.45 11.74
C ARG A 539 -40.55 -47.24 11.79
N ALA A 540 -41.11 -46.41 10.88
CA ALA A 540 -42.57 -46.28 10.76
C ALA A 540 -43.13 -46.72 9.39
N ALA A 541 -42.40 -47.54 8.60
CA ALA A 541 -42.88 -48.09 7.33
C ALA A 541 -42.88 -49.63 7.32
N ALA A 542 -43.00 -50.28 8.51
CA ALA A 542 -43.14 -51.75 8.62
C ALA A 542 -44.15 -52.08 9.75
N ARG A 543 -45.38 -51.59 9.57
CA ARG A 543 -46.58 -52.16 10.18
C ARG A 543 -47.77 -52.07 9.22
#